data_d328888d19d33791373c2ead3f1a0629
#
_entry.id   d328888d19d33791373c2ead3f1a0629
#
_cell.length_a   1.000
_cell.length_b   1.000
_cell.length_c   1.000
_cell.angle_alpha   90.00
_cell.angle_beta   90.00
_cell.angle_gamma   90.00
#
_symmetry.space_group_name_H-M   'P 1'
#
loop_
_entity.id
_entity.type
_entity.pdbx_description
1 polymer ?
#
loop_
_entity_poly.entity_id
_entity_poly.type
_entity_poly.pdbx_seq_one_letter_code
_entity_poly.pdbx_strand_id
1 'polypeptide(L)'
;MADIITYPENGITYDADDASGYLATRLSGVYSAEEDFAVTAQGGLSVQVSAGQAWVRPARFKGRSIIMEQPTTVVLTEADPVRSRIDRVVLRYDAAAKKTRLQVLEGVPNSAGPAAPAITRTELIYDLCLAEIKRPAGSTAVTAADIYDTRADETVCGVMRDGVHGIPTGTLVQQWKAVIESMRGGSFYTRAEVDALLKSLKSVDPFPVGSIYQSTARTSPAALFGGTWQEIAQNRVLMGAGSGHAAGSTVEAGLPNITGSFVADVKKGEHKVSGAFTAGDLIASTGEYNSFSDVYKFS
;
A
#
# COMPACT_ATOMS: atom_id res chain seq x y z
N MET A 1 -33.26 12.37 50.79
CA MET A 1 -33.41 12.99 49.45
C MET A 1 -32.00 13.19 48.93
N ALA A 2 -31.73 12.93 47.68
CA ALA A 2 -30.40 13.23 47.13
C ALA A 2 -30.27 14.77 47.01
N ASP A 3 -29.11 15.30 47.43
CA ASP A 3 -28.84 16.72 47.27
C ASP A 3 -28.60 17.01 45.77
N ILE A 4 -29.34 17.99 45.25
CA ILE A 4 -29.19 18.49 43.90
C ILE A 4 -28.42 19.81 43.96
N ILE A 5 -27.23 19.82 43.39
CA ILE A 5 -26.37 21.01 43.36
C ILE A 5 -26.65 21.79 42.08
N THR A 6 -26.99 23.06 42.23
CA THR A 6 -27.11 24.00 41.08
C THR A 6 -25.95 24.99 41.16
N TYR A 7 -25.14 25.03 40.07
CA TYR A 7 -23.96 25.91 40.00
C TYR A 7 -23.97 26.68 38.68
N PRO A 8 -23.66 27.97 38.65
CA PRO A 8 -23.54 28.89 39.81
C PRO A 8 -24.90 29.47 40.26
N GLU A 9 -25.06 29.72 41.53
CA GLU A 9 -26.23 30.39 42.13
C GLU A 9 -25.78 31.38 43.21
N ASN A 10 -26.46 32.51 43.29
CA ASN A 10 -26.12 33.57 44.24
C ASN A 10 -26.40 33.16 45.69
N GLY A 11 -25.50 33.51 46.63
CA GLY A 11 -25.65 33.27 48.05
C GLY A 11 -25.37 31.81 48.46
N ILE A 12 -24.88 30.95 47.56
CA ILE A 12 -24.48 29.58 47.85
C ILE A 12 -22.96 29.50 47.97
N THR A 13 -22.49 28.76 48.95
CA THR A 13 -21.05 28.42 49.07
C THR A 13 -20.77 27.12 48.38
N TYR A 14 -19.77 27.10 47.49
CA TYR A 14 -19.37 25.94 46.70
C TYR A 14 -17.98 25.48 47.07
N ASP A 15 -17.75 24.19 46.98
CA ASP A 15 -16.40 23.61 47.08
C ASP A 15 -15.76 23.47 45.71
N ALA A 16 -14.55 22.89 45.66
CA ALA A 16 -13.82 22.70 44.45
C ALA A 16 -14.46 21.64 43.54
N ASP A 17 -15.18 20.67 44.10
CA ASP A 17 -15.89 19.65 43.34
C ASP A 17 -17.15 20.24 42.70
N ASP A 18 -17.90 21.05 43.41
CA ASP A 18 -19.06 21.79 42.90
C ASP A 18 -18.65 22.70 41.74
N ALA A 19 -17.60 23.50 41.95
CA ALA A 19 -17.08 24.43 40.95
C ALA A 19 -16.56 23.75 39.70
N SER A 20 -16.05 22.52 39.82
CA SER A 20 -15.56 21.73 38.67
C SER A 20 -16.62 20.83 38.04
N GLY A 21 -17.78 20.68 38.69
CA GLY A 21 -18.81 19.73 38.29
C GLY A 21 -19.33 19.92 36.89
N TYR A 22 -19.52 21.16 36.43
CA TYR A 22 -19.96 21.44 35.06
C TYR A 22 -18.91 21.09 33.97
N LEU A 23 -17.62 21.04 34.34
CA LEU A 23 -16.53 20.61 33.48
C LEU A 23 -16.24 19.10 33.61
N ALA A 24 -16.83 18.43 34.58
CA ALA A 24 -16.57 17.03 34.89
C ALA A 24 -17.09 16.05 33.79
N THR A 25 -17.81 16.55 32.81
CA THR A 25 -18.13 15.78 31.60
C THR A 25 -16.93 15.57 30.64
N ARG A 26 -15.89 16.41 30.78
CA ARG A 26 -14.69 16.37 29.95
C ARG A 26 -13.87 15.13 30.27
N LEU A 27 -13.30 14.56 29.19
CA LEU A 27 -12.37 13.44 29.31
C LEU A 27 -11.01 13.93 29.79
N SER A 28 -10.32 13.10 30.58
CA SER A 28 -8.97 13.39 31.06
C SER A 28 -7.97 13.42 29.93
N GLY A 29 -6.99 14.32 29.99
CA GLY A 29 -5.91 14.41 29.05
C GLY A 29 -5.24 15.77 29.02
N VAL A 30 -4.24 15.94 28.17
CA VAL A 30 -3.62 17.24 27.87
C VAL A 30 -4.56 18.08 26.99
N TYR A 31 -4.42 19.42 26.99
CA TYR A 31 -5.27 20.26 26.13
C TYR A 31 -4.83 20.18 24.66
N SER A 32 -3.53 20.08 24.40
CA SER A 32 -2.96 19.90 23.08
C SER A 32 -1.86 18.86 23.11
N ALA A 33 -1.95 17.84 22.27
CA ALA A 33 -0.86 16.88 22.10
C ALA A 33 0.34 17.46 21.31
N GLU A 34 0.18 18.62 20.69
CA GLU A 34 1.27 19.29 19.99
C GLU A 34 2.09 20.16 20.94
N GLU A 35 1.43 20.92 21.84
CA GLU A 35 2.07 21.95 22.65
C GLU A 35 2.25 21.55 24.12
N ASP A 36 1.24 20.93 24.74
CA ASP A 36 1.20 20.73 26.19
C ASP A 36 1.98 19.50 26.64
N PHE A 37 2.87 19.69 27.62
CA PHE A 37 3.63 18.63 28.30
C PHE A 37 4.46 17.74 27.33
N ALA A 38 4.97 18.31 26.24
CA ALA A 38 5.85 17.58 25.35
C ALA A 38 7.14 17.16 26.08
N VAL A 39 7.53 15.89 25.91
CA VAL A 39 8.74 15.34 26.53
C VAL A 39 9.85 15.29 25.48
N THR A 40 10.97 15.95 25.74
CA THR A 40 12.12 16.02 24.85
C THR A 40 13.40 15.64 25.56
N ALA A 41 14.35 15.06 24.83
CA ALA A 41 15.67 14.73 25.38
C ALA A 41 16.46 16.02 25.67
N GLN A 42 17.08 16.12 26.85
CA GLN A 42 17.88 17.28 27.26
C GLN A 42 19.39 16.96 27.38
N GLY A 43 19.76 15.72 27.07
CA GLY A 43 21.10 15.21 27.22
C GLY A 43 21.31 14.46 28.52
N GLY A 44 22.27 13.54 28.54
CA GLY A 44 22.49 12.64 29.66
C GLY A 44 21.23 11.85 30.04
N LEU A 45 21.00 11.69 31.32
CA LEU A 45 19.84 10.97 31.87
C LEU A 45 18.66 11.91 32.20
N SER A 46 18.48 12.97 31.43
CA SER A 46 17.42 13.95 31.70
C SER A 46 16.55 14.20 30.47
N VAL A 47 15.29 14.45 30.74
CA VAL A 47 14.30 14.89 29.76
C VAL A 47 13.65 16.18 30.23
N GLN A 48 13.26 17.02 29.30
CA GLN A 48 12.50 18.23 29.58
C GLN A 48 11.03 17.97 29.22
N VAL A 49 10.15 18.37 30.15
CA VAL A 49 8.71 18.42 29.93
C VAL A 49 8.33 19.88 29.70
N SER A 50 7.70 20.20 28.56
CA SER A 50 7.27 21.58 28.25
C SER A 50 6.19 22.07 29.22
N ALA A 51 6.03 23.39 29.32
CA ALA A 51 4.84 23.99 29.91
C ALA A 51 3.57 23.40 29.27
N GLY A 52 2.44 23.47 30.00
CA GLY A 52 1.22 22.94 29.42
C GLY A 52 0.03 22.92 30.36
N GLN A 53 -1.11 22.55 29.82
CA GLN A 53 -2.37 22.40 30.52
C GLN A 53 -2.92 20.99 30.35
N ALA A 54 -3.54 20.46 31.38
CA ALA A 54 -4.20 19.19 31.41
C ALA A 54 -5.46 19.19 32.23
N TRP A 55 -6.33 18.25 32.02
CA TRP A 55 -7.51 17.99 32.80
C TRP A 55 -7.50 16.55 33.30
N VAL A 56 -7.74 16.33 34.57
CA VAL A 56 -7.95 15.00 35.13
C VAL A 56 -9.35 14.91 35.73
N ARG A 57 -10.02 13.78 35.48
CA ARG A 57 -11.34 13.44 36.02
C ARG A 57 -11.23 12.13 36.79
N PRO A 58 -10.81 12.19 38.07
CA PRO A 58 -10.63 10.99 38.87
C PRO A 58 -11.94 10.26 39.19
N ALA A 59 -13.08 11.01 39.23
CA ALA A 59 -14.41 10.44 39.42
C ALA A 59 -15.45 11.13 38.52
N ARG A 60 -16.64 10.56 38.45
CA ARG A 60 -17.72 10.99 37.50
C ARG A 60 -18.05 12.49 37.60
N PHE A 61 -18.06 13.03 38.79
CA PHE A 61 -18.47 14.43 39.04
C PHE A 61 -17.32 15.30 39.59
N LYS A 62 -16.08 14.78 39.52
CA LYS A 62 -14.89 15.47 40.05
C LYS A 62 -13.90 15.71 38.92
N GLY A 63 -13.41 16.93 38.82
CA GLY A 63 -12.41 17.31 37.86
C GLY A 63 -11.38 18.29 38.43
N ARG A 64 -10.18 18.28 37.84
CA ARG A 64 -9.12 19.23 38.25
C ARG A 64 -8.37 19.69 36.99
N SER A 65 -8.24 21.01 36.89
CA SER A 65 -7.34 21.63 35.91
C SER A 65 -5.92 21.61 36.44
N ILE A 66 -4.98 21.27 35.62
CA ILE A 66 -3.55 21.23 35.90
C ILE A 66 -2.88 22.20 34.96
N ILE A 67 -2.07 23.10 35.48
CA ILE A 67 -1.35 24.12 34.74
C ILE A 67 0.13 24.06 35.17
N MET A 68 1.02 23.97 34.22
CA MET A 68 2.47 24.11 34.45
C MET A 68 2.98 25.19 33.49
N GLU A 69 3.31 26.34 34.04
CA GLU A 69 3.66 27.54 33.26
C GLU A 69 5.09 27.52 32.73
N GLN A 70 5.97 26.74 33.35
CA GLN A 70 7.39 26.69 32.98
C GLN A 70 7.80 25.25 32.69
N PRO A 71 8.67 25.06 31.68
CA PRO A 71 9.25 23.76 31.42
C PRO A 71 10.01 23.22 32.64
N THR A 72 9.93 21.92 32.85
CA THR A 72 10.56 21.28 34.00
C THR A 72 11.43 20.12 33.54
N THR A 73 12.65 20.02 34.07
CA THR A 73 13.55 18.89 33.82
C THR A 73 13.23 17.73 34.74
N VAL A 74 13.13 16.55 34.21
CA VAL A 74 12.95 15.28 34.93
C VAL A 74 14.19 14.44 34.72
N VAL A 75 14.78 13.98 35.81
CA VAL A 75 15.98 13.13 35.82
C VAL A 75 15.54 11.67 35.91
N LEU A 76 16.10 10.83 35.06
CA LEU A 76 15.90 9.39 35.07
C LEU A 76 17.06 8.71 35.80
N THR A 77 16.78 7.54 36.37
CA THR A 77 17.82 6.70 36.98
C THR A 77 18.71 6.06 35.90
N GLU A 78 19.87 5.57 36.30
CA GLU A 78 20.76 4.84 35.40
C GLU A 78 20.08 3.63 34.78
N ALA A 79 20.47 3.29 33.55
CA ALA A 79 19.99 2.08 32.89
C ALA A 79 20.63 0.85 33.51
N ASP A 80 19.89 -0.27 33.53
CA ASP A 80 20.48 -1.56 33.89
C ASP A 80 21.61 -1.90 32.90
N PRO A 81 22.76 -2.37 33.35
CA PRO A 81 23.92 -2.60 32.48
C PRO A 81 23.70 -3.76 31.49
N VAL A 82 22.78 -4.67 31.76
CA VAL A 82 22.61 -5.93 31.01
C VAL A 82 21.25 -6.03 30.32
N ARG A 83 20.23 -5.41 30.90
CA ARG A 83 18.84 -5.57 30.44
C ARG A 83 18.20 -4.24 30.12
N SER A 84 17.44 -4.20 29.05
CA SER A 84 16.63 -3.01 28.69
C SER A 84 15.35 -2.93 29.54
N ARG A 85 14.85 -1.70 29.70
CA ARG A 85 13.55 -1.42 30.35
C ARG A 85 12.81 -0.30 29.61
N ILE A 86 11.56 -0.09 29.95
CA ILE A 86 10.77 1.06 29.49
C ILE A 86 10.29 1.82 30.73
N ASP A 87 10.68 3.08 30.85
CA ASP A 87 10.22 3.97 31.90
C ASP A 87 9.06 4.82 31.37
N ARG A 88 8.18 5.33 32.27
CA ARG A 88 7.12 6.27 31.91
C ARG A 88 7.30 7.59 32.64
N VAL A 89 7.20 8.69 31.89
CA VAL A 89 7.04 10.03 32.47
C VAL A 89 5.55 10.30 32.59
N VAL A 90 5.07 10.47 33.84
CA VAL A 90 3.65 10.69 34.11
C VAL A 90 3.43 12.02 34.84
N LEU A 91 2.30 12.64 34.55
CA LEU A 91 1.74 13.72 35.31
C LEU A 91 0.77 13.10 36.32
N ARG A 92 1.16 13.01 37.59
CA ARG A 92 0.41 12.36 38.67
C ARG A 92 -0.34 13.34 39.51
N TYR A 93 -1.66 13.26 39.50
CA TYR A 93 -2.53 13.91 40.46
C TYR A 93 -2.70 13.01 41.70
N ASP A 94 -2.47 13.60 42.90
CA ASP A 94 -2.65 12.94 44.19
C ASP A 94 -3.70 13.71 44.96
N ALA A 95 -4.90 13.13 45.12
CA ALA A 95 -6.05 13.75 45.77
C ALA A 95 -5.82 13.90 47.29
N ALA A 96 -5.12 12.98 47.95
CA ALA A 96 -4.83 13.05 49.36
C ALA A 96 -3.83 14.17 49.67
N ALA A 97 -2.79 14.29 48.85
CA ALA A 97 -1.82 15.39 48.97
C ALA A 97 -2.33 16.72 48.39
N LYS A 98 -3.45 16.70 47.61
CA LYS A 98 -3.99 17.84 46.87
C LYS A 98 -2.94 18.48 45.95
N LYS A 99 -2.12 17.68 45.32
CA LYS A 99 -0.99 18.11 44.49
C LYS A 99 -0.86 17.29 43.23
N THR A 100 -0.33 17.94 42.19
CA THR A 100 0.11 17.29 40.97
C THR A 100 1.62 17.42 40.86
N ARG A 101 2.28 16.36 40.36
CA ARG A 101 3.72 16.34 40.13
C ARG A 101 4.08 15.52 38.88
N LEU A 102 5.18 15.86 38.26
CA LEU A 102 5.84 14.99 37.29
C LEU A 102 6.54 13.86 38.06
N GLN A 103 6.40 12.64 37.58
CA GLN A 103 7.01 11.46 38.19
C GLN A 103 7.47 10.50 37.09
N VAL A 104 8.61 9.83 37.33
CA VAL A 104 9.05 8.70 36.53
C VAL A 104 8.54 7.43 37.18
N LEU A 105 7.87 6.60 36.38
CA LEU A 105 7.56 5.22 36.77
C LEU A 105 8.61 4.36 36.07
N GLU A 106 9.47 3.75 36.88
CA GLU A 106 10.54 2.89 36.36
C GLU A 106 10.00 1.53 35.95
N GLY A 107 10.40 1.09 34.77
CA GLY A 107 10.10 -0.24 34.30
C GLY A 107 11.00 -1.32 34.91
N VAL A 108 10.59 -2.56 34.82
CA VAL A 108 11.39 -3.69 35.27
C VAL A 108 12.32 -4.13 34.12
N PRO A 109 13.66 -4.15 34.34
CA PRO A 109 14.61 -4.60 33.34
C PRO A 109 14.35 -6.05 32.92
N ASN A 110 14.19 -6.30 31.62
CA ASN A 110 13.88 -7.61 31.08
C ASN A 110 14.55 -7.81 29.69
N SER A 111 15.22 -8.96 29.52
CA SER A 111 15.89 -9.32 28.27
C SER A 111 14.95 -9.89 27.21
N ALA A 112 13.81 -10.46 27.62
CA ALA A 112 12.84 -11.09 26.69
C ALA A 112 11.83 -10.12 26.07
N GLY A 113 11.93 -8.83 26.41
CA GLY A 113 11.03 -7.76 25.97
C GLY A 113 10.54 -6.95 27.17
N PRO A 114 11.08 -5.72 27.38
CA PRO A 114 10.64 -4.88 28.49
C PRO A 114 9.22 -4.39 28.26
N ALA A 115 8.42 -4.44 29.33
CA ALA A 115 7.08 -3.86 29.34
C ALA A 115 7.08 -2.53 30.10
N ALA A 116 6.29 -1.57 29.65
CA ALA A 116 6.10 -0.32 30.36
C ALA A 116 5.31 -0.55 31.66
N PRO A 117 5.66 0.14 32.76
CA PRO A 117 4.99 -0.01 34.04
C PRO A 117 3.53 0.41 33.96
N ALA A 118 2.65 -0.21 34.76
CA ALA A 118 1.24 0.16 34.80
C ALA A 118 1.06 1.58 35.36
N ILE A 119 0.13 2.33 34.78
CA ILE A 119 -0.32 3.62 35.33
C ILE A 119 -1.46 3.42 36.34
N THR A 120 -1.63 4.36 37.23
CA THR A 120 -2.72 4.35 38.23
C THR A 120 -3.79 5.35 37.80
N ARG A 121 -5.04 4.91 37.75
CA ARG A 121 -6.21 5.77 37.47
C ARG A 121 -7.35 5.44 38.44
N THR A 122 -7.22 5.97 39.65
CA THR A 122 -8.20 5.83 40.71
C THR A 122 -8.69 7.22 41.15
N GLU A 123 -9.66 7.28 42.06
CA GLU A 123 -10.09 8.54 42.63
C GLU A 123 -9.01 9.25 43.47
N LEU A 124 -8.07 8.47 44.04
CA LEU A 124 -7.01 9.02 44.90
C LEU A 124 -5.75 9.37 44.11
N ILE A 125 -5.37 8.55 43.14
CA ILE A 125 -4.19 8.76 42.31
C ILE A 125 -4.61 8.65 40.84
N TYR A 126 -4.26 9.66 40.05
CA TYR A 126 -4.60 9.68 38.63
C TYR A 126 -3.38 10.08 37.81
N ASP A 127 -2.92 9.15 36.95
CA ASP A 127 -1.78 9.31 36.06
C ASP A 127 -2.21 9.64 34.64
N LEU A 128 -1.58 10.65 34.06
CA LEU A 128 -1.53 10.88 32.62
C LEU A 128 -0.10 10.56 32.15
N CYS A 129 0.05 9.53 31.34
CA CYS A 129 1.35 9.15 30.76
C CYS A 129 1.69 10.07 29.59
N LEU A 130 2.71 10.90 29.76
CA LEU A 130 3.15 11.86 28.76
C LEU A 130 4.04 11.20 27.68
N ALA A 131 4.96 10.34 28.13
CA ALA A 131 5.84 9.59 27.24
C ALA A 131 6.32 8.28 27.86
N GLU A 132 6.61 7.31 26.99
CA GLU A 132 7.40 6.12 27.30
C GLU A 132 8.83 6.33 26.85
N ILE A 133 9.79 5.96 27.69
CA ILE A 133 11.21 6.12 27.41
C ILE A 133 11.86 4.76 27.37
N LYS A 134 12.37 4.37 26.21
CA LYS A 134 13.18 3.14 26.07
C LYS A 134 14.52 3.37 26.72
N ARG A 135 14.92 2.43 27.57
CA ARG A 135 16.20 2.44 28.27
C ARG A 135 17.01 1.20 27.85
N PRO A 136 17.79 1.31 26.76
CA PRO A 136 18.67 0.22 26.35
C PRO A 136 19.66 -0.14 27.46
N ALA A 137 20.07 -1.40 27.52
CA ALA A 137 21.07 -1.86 28.49
C ALA A 137 22.34 -1.01 28.42
N GLY A 138 22.83 -0.56 29.59
CA GLY A 138 24.06 0.22 29.69
C GLY A 138 24.00 1.62 29.08
N SER A 139 22.81 2.12 28.69
CA SER A 139 22.70 3.47 28.12
C SER A 139 23.00 4.55 29.17
N THR A 140 23.85 5.49 28.82
CA THR A 140 24.23 6.62 29.69
C THR A 140 23.52 7.92 29.34
N ALA A 141 22.72 7.89 28.28
CA ALA A 141 21.94 9.04 27.83
C ALA A 141 20.60 8.61 27.24
N VAL A 142 19.67 9.54 27.17
CA VAL A 142 18.39 9.41 26.48
C VAL A 142 18.43 10.28 25.24
N THR A 143 18.07 9.72 24.11
CA THR A 143 17.97 10.41 22.81
C THR A 143 16.51 10.61 22.40
N ALA A 144 16.26 11.45 21.41
CA ALA A 144 14.90 11.64 20.88
C ALA A 144 14.29 10.33 20.31
N ALA A 145 15.12 9.42 19.81
CA ALA A 145 14.67 8.12 19.31
C ALA A 145 14.21 7.15 20.41
N ASP A 146 14.59 7.40 21.66
CA ASP A 146 14.19 6.60 22.82
C ASP A 146 12.85 7.04 23.41
N ILE A 147 12.36 8.22 23.04
CA ILE A 147 11.14 8.83 23.60
C ILE A 147 9.98 8.54 22.65
N TYR A 148 8.98 7.83 23.18
CA TYR A 148 7.72 7.60 22.51
C TYR A 148 6.63 8.45 23.15
N ASP A 149 6.08 9.40 22.39
CA ASP A 149 5.00 10.29 22.84
C ASP A 149 3.68 9.52 22.96
N THR A 150 3.09 9.54 24.15
CA THR A 150 1.84 8.84 24.45
C THR A 150 0.68 9.80 24.73
N ARG A 151 0.87 11.12 24.58
CA ARG A 151 -0.14 12.12 24.92
C ARG A 151 -1.43 11.97 24.10
N ALA A 152 -1.36 11.57 22.85
CA ALA A 152 -2.53 11.31 22.02
C ALA A 152 -3.19 9.94 22.27
N ASP A 153 -2.58 9.07 23.10
CA ASP A 153 -3.12 7.75 23.40
C ASP A 153 -4.10 7.82 24.59
N GLU A 154 -5.39 7.68 24.32
CA GLU A 154 -6.46 7.76 25.33
C GLU A 154 -6.38 6.65 26.38
N THR A 155 -5.72 5.55 26.09
CA THR A 155 -5.56 4.45 27.04
C THR A 155 -4.61 4.81 28.18
N VAL A 156 -3.65 5.72 27.95
CA VAL A 156 -2.61 6.08 28.91
C VAL A 156 -2.53 7.59 29.21
N CYS A 157 -2.96 8.47 28.31
CA CYS A 157 -3.05 9.91 28.49
C CYS A 157 -4.35 10.46 27.93
N GLY A 158 -4.36 10.73 26.63
CA GLY A 158 -5.47 11.33 25.89
C GLY A 158 -5.37 12.85 25.76
N VAL A 159 -6.18 13.38 24.85
CA VAL A 159 -6.41 14.83 24.71
C VAL A 159 -7.75 15.17 25.35
N MET A 160 -7.75 16.21 26.19
CA MET A 160 -8.94 16.72 26.86
C MET A 160 -9.97 17.17 25.81
N ARG A 161 -11.18 16.68 25.94
CA ARG A 161 -12.30 17.07 25.09
C ARG A 161 -13.61 17.02 25.87
N ASP A 162 -14.59 17.73 25.38
CA ASP A 162 -15.94 17.63 25.92
C ASP A 162 -16.46 16.21 25.77
N GLY A 163 -16.87 15.63 26.88
CA GLY A 163 -17.40 14.26 26.90
C GLY A 163 -18.83 14.21 26.38
N VAL A 164 -18.99 14.49 25.10
CA VAL A 164 -20.27 14.17 24.43
C VAL A 164 -20.33 12.67 24.30
N HIS A 165 -21.12 12.04 25.15
CA HIS A 165 -21.39 10.61 25.05
C HIS A 165 -22.07 10.32 23.71
N GLY A 166 -21.45 9.55 22.86
CA GLY A 166 -22.01 9.14 21.58
C GLY A 166 -21.09 9.29 20.37
N ILE A 167 -19.99 10.05 20.45
CA ILE A 167 -19.00 10.06 19.39
C ILE A 167 -17.84 9.14 19.80
N PRO A 168 -17.70 7.95 19.18
CA PRO A 168 -16.64 7.00 19.54
C PRO A 168 -15.30 7.43 18.94
N THR A 169 -14.77 8.57 19.41
CA THR A 169 -13.51 9.12 18.90
C THR A 169 -12.32 8.19 19.16
N GLY A 170 -12.35 7.40 20.25
CA GLY A 170 -11.35 6.36 20.49
C GLY A 170 -11.36 5.29 19.39
N THR A 171 -12.54 4.86 18.98
CA THR A 171 -12.70 3.92 17.87
C THR A 171 -12.20 4.52 16.54
N LEU A 172 -12.50 5.79 16.27
CA LEU A 172 -12.02 6.50 15.09
C LEU A 172 -10.48 6.61 15.07
N VAL A 173 -9.87 6.95 16.21
CA VAL A 173 -8.40 7.01 16.32
C VAL A 173 -7.78 5.62 16.15
N GLN A 174 -8.38 4.56 16.70
CA GLN A 174 -7.90 3.19 16.50
C GLN A 174 -8.02 2.76 15.04
N GLN A 175 -9.13 3.07 14.38
CA GLN A 175 -9.29 2.82 12.95
C GLN A 175 -8.26 3.57 12.11
N TRP A 176 -7.99 4.82 12.45
CA TRP A 176 -6.95 5.62 11.80
C TRP A 176 -5.55 5.03 11.99
N LYS A 177 -5.21 4.63 13.21
CA LYS A 177 -3.96 3.93 13.50
C LYS A 177 -3.85 2.63 12.70
N ALA A 178 -4.91 1.83 12.62
CA ALA A 178 -4.93 0.60 11.83
C ALA A 178 -4.70 0.86 10.33
N VAL A 179 -5.30 1.93 9.78
CA VAL A 179 -5.08 2.34 8.39
C VAL A 179 -3.63 2.77 8.17
N ILE A 180 -3.07 3.58 9.08
CA ILE A 180 -1.67 4.01 9.00
C ILE A 180 -0.72 2.80 9.08
N GLU A 181 -0.96 1.86 9.98
CA GLU A 181 -0.15 0.65 10.11
C GLU A 181 -0.27 -0.25 8.87
N SER A 182 -1.47 -0.37 8.28
CA SER A 182 -1.65 -1.11 7.04
C SER A 182 -0.89 -0.45 5.87
N MET A 183 -0.85 0.88 5.82
CA MET A 183 -0.03 1.62 4.86
C MET A 183 1.47 1.38 5.06
N ARG A 184 1.94 1.41 6.32
CA ARG A 184 3.34 1.13 6.68
C ARG A 184 3.73 -0.33 6.43
N GLY A 185 2.80 -1.26 6.64
CA GLY A 185 2.98 -2.70 6.40
C GLY A 185 3.03 -3.11 4.93
N GLY A 186 3.01 -2.16 3.99
CA GLY A 186 3.07 -2.44 2.56
C GLY A 186 1.77 -2.99 1.95
N SER A 187 0.64 -2.82 2.65
CA SER A 187 -0.68 -3.20 2.12
C SER A 187 -1.16 -2.28 0.99
N PHE A 188 -0.47 -1.18 0.78
CA PHE A 188 -0.70 -0.23 -0.31
C PHE A 188 0.62 0.07 -1.02
N TYR A 189 0.56 0.12 -2.33
CA TYR A 189 1.71 0.56 -3.12
C TYR A 189 1.88 2.07 -3.00
N THR A 190 3.11 2.50 -2.76
CA THR A 190 3.47 3.91 -2.90
C THR A 190 3.44 4.32 -4.38
N ARG A 191 3.33 5.62 -4.65
CA ARG A 191 3.41 6.12 -6.02
C ARG A 191 4.69 5.66 -6.73
N ALA A 192 5.83 5.66 -6.03
CA ALA A 192 7.10 5.23 -6.60
C ALA A 192 7.09 3.74 -6.97
N GLU A 193 6.47 2.89 -6.16
CA GLU A 193 6.32 1.46 -6.45
C GLU A 193 5.38 1.21 -7.63
N VAL A 194 4.27 1.94 -7.71
CA VAL A 194 3.36 1.87 -8.87
C VAL A 194 4.07 2.33 -10.14
N ASP A 195 4.82 3.43 -10.09
CA ASP A 195 5.59 3.93 -11.22
C ASP A 195 6.68 2.92 -11.65
N ALA A 196 7.32 2.25 -10.69
CA ALA A 196 8.30 1.19 -10.97
C ALA A 196 7.64 -0.04 -11.61
N LEU A 197 6.48 -0.47 -11.12
CA LEU A 197 5.70 -1.56 -11.70
C LEU A 197 5.24 -1.23 -13.12
N LEU A 198 4.71 -0.02 -13.34
CA LEU A 198 4.32 0.45 -14.67
C LEU A 198 5.51 0.52 -15.63
N LYS A 199 6.67 0.94 -15.14
CA LYS A 199 7.91 0.96 -15.93
C LYS A 199 8.38 -0.45 -16.28
N SER A 200 8.24 -1.41 -15.36
CA SER A 200 8.58 -2.80 -15.63
C SER A 200 7.64 -3.44 -16.65
N LEU A 201 6.35 -3.11 -16.63
CA LEU A 201 5.38 -3.54 -17.63
C LEU A 201 5.67 -2.97 -19.01
N LYS A 202 6.11 -1.71 -19.10
CA LYS A 202 6.54 -1.09 -20.36
C LYS A 202 7.83 -1.70 -20.92
N SER A 203 8.63 -2.37 -20.08
CA SER A 203 9.84 -3.07 -20.53
C SER A 203 9.58 -4.48 -21.09
N VAL A 204 8.35 -4.99 -20.94
CA VAL A 204 7.93 -6.22 -21.62
C VAL A 204 7.67 -5.85 -23.07
N ASP A 205 8.61 -6.17 -23.96
CA ASP A 205 8.45 -5.98 -25.38
C ASP A 205 7.36 -6.94 -25.88
N PRO A 206 6.19 -6.44 -26.28
CA PRO A 206 5.10 -7.29 -26.77
C PRO A 206 5.46 -7.98 -28.10
N PHE A 207 6.51 -7.49 -28.77
CA PHE A 207 7.01 -8.02 -30.02
C PHE A 207 8.53 -8.19 -29.97
N PRO A 208 9.05 -9.26 -29.36
CA PRO A 208 10.48 -9.52 -29.33
C PRO A 208 11.05 -9.61 -30.75
N VAL A 209 12.36 -9.40 -30.89
CA VAL A 209 13.04 -9.44 -32.17
C VAL A 209 12.72 -10.74 -32.91
N GLY A 210 12.26 -10.63 -34.15
CA GLY A 210 11.77 -11.74 -34.99
C GLY A 210 10.25 -11.91 -34.99
N SER A 211 9.51 -11.13 -34.18
CA SER A 211 8.05 -11.12 -34.26
C SER A 211 7.56 -10.43 -35.53
N ILE A 212 6.40 -10.85 -36.01
CA ILE A 212 5.72 -10.27 -37.17
C ILE A 212 4.48 -9.53 -36.67
N TYR A 213 4.38 -8.25 -37.01
CA TYR A 213 3.19 -7.44 -36.81
C TYR A 213 2.44 -7.25 -38.13
N GLN A 214 1.15 -7.55 -38.12
CA GLN A 214 0.30 -7.38 -39.29
C GLN A 214 -0.86 -6.44 -38.93
N SER A 215 -1.05 -5.42 -39.75
CA SER A 215 -2.12 -4.41 -39.51
C SER A 215 -2.62 -3.86 -40.82
N THR A 216 -3.88 -3.49 -40.86
CA THR A 216 -4.49 -2.70 -41.93
C THR A 216 -4.26 -1.21 -41.77
N ALA A 217 -3.80 -0.77 -40.58
CA ALA A 217 -3.46 0.61 -40.30
C ALA A 217 -2.09 0.98 -40.91
N ARG A 218 -1.96 2.18 -41.43
CA ARG A 218 -0.71 2.70 -42.01
C ARG A 218 0.30 3.19 -40.94
N THR A 219 -0.06 3.14 -39.66
CA THR A 219 0.84 3.57 -38.59
C THR A 219 2.00 2.59 -38.47
N SER A 220 3.21 3.13 -38.51
CA SER A 220 4.42 2.31 -38.35
C SER A 220 4.42 1.58 -36.99
N PRO A 221 4.75 0.29 -36.95
CA PRO A 221 4.94 -0.43 -35.68
C PRO A 221 5.95 0.24 -34.76
N ALA A 222 6.98 0.88 -35.30
CA ALA A 222 7.95 1.65 -34.52
C ALA A 222 7.32 2.78 -33.70
N ALA A 223 6.25 3.40 -34.21
CA ALA A 223 5.52 4.45 -33.49
C ALA A 223 4.64 3.89 -32.36
N LEU A 224 4.22 2.62 -32.46
CA LEU A 224 3.36 1.97 -31.48
C LEU A 224 4.19 1.24 -30.39
N PHE A 225 5.23 0.54 -30.78
CA PHE A 225 5.98 -0.39 -29.94
C PHE A 225 7.45 0.00 -29.77
N GLY A 226 7.91 1.01 -30.50
CA GLY A 226 9.32 1.37 -30.53
C GLY A 226 10.14 0.40 -31.42
N GLY A 227 11.46 0.44 -31.28
CA GLY A 227 12.38 -0.45 -31.99
C GLY A 227 12.54 -0.14 -33.48
N THR A 228 13.24 -1.02 -34.19
CA THR A 228 13.47 -0.94 -35.63
C THR A 228 12.66 -2.04 -36.34
N TRP A 229 11.84 -1.63 -37.28
CA TRP A 229 10.94 -2.50 -37.99
C TRP A 229 11.25 -2.49 -39.47
N GLN A 230 11.23 -3.66 -40.10
CA GLN A 230 11.41 -3.82 -41.54
C GLN A 230 10.11 -4.32 -42.15
N GLU A 231 9.68 -3.67 -43.21
CA GLU A 231 8.54 -4.16 -43.99
C GLU A 231 8.92 -5.43 -44.74
N ILE A 232 8.12 -6.47 -44.64
CA ILE A 232 8.34 -7.78 -45.27
C ILE A 232 7.08 -8.17 -46.04
N ALA A 233 7.26 -9.12 -46.96
CA ALA A 233 6.18 -9.75 -47.75
C ALA A 233 5.32 -8.75 -48.55
N GLN A 234 5.91 -7.68 -49.10
CA GLN A 234 5.22 -6.79 -50.02
C GLN A 234 4.72 -7.58 -51.24
N ASN A 235 3.40 -7.48 -51.50
CA ASN A 235 2.70 -8.24 -52.56
C ASN A 235 2.86 -9.78 -52.46
N ARG A 236 3.10 -10.29 -51.26
CA ARG A 236 3.29 -11.72 -50.96
C ARG A 236 2.41 -12.16 -49.81
N VAL A 237 2.18 -13.44 -49.69
CA VAL A 237 1.46 -14.07 -48.58
C VAL A 237 2.46 -14.63 -47.58
N LEU A 238 2.20 -14.44 -46.28
CA LEU A 238 3.01 -15.09 -45.23
C LEU A 238 2.65 -16.57 -45.15
N MET A 239 3.66 -17.42 -45.18
CA MET A 239 3.53 -18.87 -45.09
C MET A 239 4.35 -19.36 -43.88
N GLY A 240 3.82 -20.36 -43.18
CA GLY A 240 4.54 -20.99 -42.06
C GLY A 240 5.80 -21.73 -42.59
N ALA A 241 6.88 -21.62 -41.81
CA ALA A 241 8.10 -22.39 -42.07
C ALA A 241 7.86 -23.89 -41.82
N GLY A 242 8.50 -24.72 -42.63
CA GLY A 242 8.40 -26.17 -42.52
C GLY A 242 9.64 -26.85 -43.13
N SER A 243 9.60 -28.19 -43.25
CA SER A 243 10.72 -28.98 -43.79
C SER A 243 11.09 -28.63 -45.22
N GLY A 244 10.16 -28.07 -46.01
CA GLY A 244 10.43 -27.63 -47.38
C GLY A 244 10.83 -26.17 -47.53
N HIS A 245 10.60 -25.35 -46.51
CA HIS A 245 10.83 -23.89 -46.55
C HIS A 245 11.33 -23.38 -45.21
N ALA A 246 12.56 -22.90 -45.19
CA ALA A 246 13.17 -22.39 -43.99
C ALA A 246 12.53 -21.04 -43.58
N ALA A 247 12.54 -20.72 -42.26
CA ALA A 247 12.10 -19.43 -41.77
C ALA A 247 12.90 -18.30 -42.41
N GLY A 248 12.23 -17.24 -42.84
CA GLY A 248 12.83 -16.07 -43.50
C GLY A 248 13.16 -16.30 -44.99
N SER A 249 12.92 -17.49 -45.54
CA SER A 249 13.08 -17.72 -47.00
C SER A 249 11.89 -17.17 -47.77
N THR A 250 12.16 -16.84 -49.03
CA THR A 250 11.14 -16.41 -50.01
C THR A 250 10.91 -17.50 -51.01
N VAL A 251 9.67 -17.80 -51.29
CA VAL A 251 9.28 -18.73 -52.33
C VAL A 251 8.59 -17.94 -53.45
N GLU A 252 9.06 -18.09 -54.65
CA GLU A 252 8.40 -17.48 -55.82
C GLU A 252 7.06 -18.19 -56.06
N ALA A 253 6.08 -17.44 -56.58
CA ALA A 253 4.81 -18.00 -56.97
C ALA A 253 5.05 -18.98 -58.12
N GLY A 254 5.01 -20.25 -57.84
CA GLY A 254 5.02 -21.30 -58.84
C GLY A 254 3.60 -21.55 -59.30
N LEU A 255 3.39 -21.54 -60.61
CA LEU A 255 2.22 -22.21 -61.17
C LEU A 255 2.33 -23.69 -60.82
N PRO A 256 1.24 -24.37 -60.47
CA PRO A 256 1.27 -25.81 -60.30
C PRO A 256 1.91 -26.40 -61.54
N ASN A 257 2.89 -27.32 -61.37
CA ASN A 257 3.51 -27.99 -62.45
C ASN A 257 2.45 -28.88 -63.09
N ILE A 258 1.85 -28.36 -64.18
CA ILE A 258 0.82 -29.06 -64.92
C ILE A 258 1.53 -30.01 -65.81
N THR A 259 1.57 -31.29 -65.45
CA THR A 259 2.16 -32.35 -66.24
C THR A 259 1.09 -33.28 -66.78
N GLY A 260 1.23 -33.64 -68.00
CA GLY A 260 0.36 -34.61 -68.62
C GLY A 260 1.02 -35.14 -69.92
N SER A 261 0.56 -36.22 -70.44
CA SER A 261 1.00 -36.78 -71.71
C SER A 261 -0.21 -37.13 -72.54
N PHE A 262 -0.04 -36.97 -73.84
CA PHE A 262 -1.01 -37.51 -74.78
C PHE A 262 -0.27 -38.31 -75.84
N VAL A 263 -0.89 -39.38 -76.26
CA VAL A 263 -0.44 -40.18 -77.39
C VAL A 263 -1.57 -40.21 -78.37
N ALA A 264 -1.31 -39.72 -79.55
CA ALA A 264 -2.24 -39.81 -80.68
C ALA A 264 -1.71 -40.83 -81.65
N ASP A 265 -2.36 -41.99 -81.73
CA ASP A 265 -2.06 -42.99 -82.78
C ASP A 265 -3.19 -43.01 -83.78
N VAL A 266 -2.96 -42.38 -84.90
CA VAL A 266 -3.95 -42.21 -85.96
C VAL A 266 -4.33 -43.49 -86.64
N LYS A 267 -3.49 -44.56 -86.50
CA LYS A 267 -3.72 -45.84 -87.22
C LYS A 267 -4.60 -46.86 -86.48
N LYS A 268 -4.77 -46.68 -85.15
CA LYS A 268 -5.54 -47.60 -84.30
C LYS A 268 -6.74 -47.03 -83.59
N GLY A 269 -6.94 -45.74 -83.71
CA GLY A 269 -8.07 -45.07 -82.96
C GLY A 269 -7.95 -45.09 -81.45
N GLU A 270 -6.77 -45.37 -80.94
CA GLU A 270 -6.54 -45.33 -79.51
C GLU A 270 -5.92 -43.97 -79.11
N HIS A 271 -6.61 -43.26 -78.21
CA HIS A 271 -6.12 -42.03 -77.62
C HIS A 271 -5.94 -42.23 -76.14
N LYS A 272 -4.72 -42.10 -75.70
CA LYS A 272 -4.38 -42.14 -74.28
C LYS A 272 -3.97 -40.76 -73.79
N VAL A 273 -4.71 -40.24 -72.87
CA VAL A 273 -4.41 -38.95 -72.13
C VAL A 273 -4.24 -39.22 -70.69
N SER A 274 -3.38 -38.48 -70.02
CA SER A 274 -3.16 -38.59 -68.58
C SER A 274 -2.74 -37.26 -67.99
N GLY A 275 -2.86 -37.15 -66.70
CA GLY A 275 -2.52 -35.91 -65.92
C GLY A 275 -3.56 -34.81 -66.13
N ALA A 276 -3.10 -33.66 -66.53
CA ALA A 276 -3.95 -32.48 -66.68
C ALA A 276 -4.75 -32.43 -67.99
N PHE A 277 -4.60 -33.47 -68.83
CA PHE A 277 -5.36 -33.58 -70.06
C PHE A 277 -6.51 -34.59 -69.89
N THR A 278 -7.67 -34.26 -70.44
CA THR A 278 -8.83 -35.14 -70.51
C THR A 278 -9.18 -35.31 -71.97
N ALA A 279 -9.55 -36.56 -72.37
CA ALA A 279 -10.06 -36.82 -73.74
C ALA A 279 -11.45 -36.13 -73.88
N GLY A 280 -11.59 -35.29 -74.91
CA GLY A 280 -12.87 -34.79 -75.35
C GLY A 280 -13.57 -35.74 -76.30
N ASP A 281 -14.77 -35.39 -76.78
CA ASP A 281 -15.53 -36.13 -77.72
C ASP A 281 -14.83 -36.14 -79.08
N LEU A 282 -14.77 -37.31 -79.72
CA LEU A 282 -14.23 -37.47 -81.05
C LEU A 282 -15.11 -36.72 -82.06
N ILE A 283 -14.48 -35.84 -82.84
CA ILE A 283 -15.16 -35.20 -83.96
C ILE A 283 -14.81 -35.98 -85.19
N ALA A 284 -15.76 -36.74 -85.72
CA ALA A 284 -15.59 -37.47 -86.96
C ALA A 284 -15.51 -36.48 -88.17
N SER A 285 -14.45 -36.47 -88.87
CA SER A 285 -14.36 -35.73 -90.15
C SER A 285 -14.92 -36.58 -91.27
N THR A 286 -15.86 -36.01 -92.04
CA THR A 286 -16.55 -36.66 -93.16
C THR A 286 -15.79 -36.43 -94.50
N GLY A 287 -14.48 -36.55 -94.57
CA GLY A 287 -13.68 -36.42 -95.77
C GLY A 287 -12.89 -37.66 -96.05
N GLU A 288 -12.60 -37.95 -97.36
CA GLU A 288 -11.89 -39.13 -97.84
C GLU A 288 -10.47 -39.37 -97.29
N TYR A 289 -10.01 -38.54 -96.41
CA TYR A 289 -8.81 -38.76 -95.63
C TYR A 289 -9.24 -38.99 -94.12
N ASN A 290 -8.91 -40.14 -93.61
CA ASN A 290 -9.08 -40.49 -92.21
C ASN A 290 -8.23 -39.59 -91.35
N SER A 291 -8.60 -38.30 -91.20
CA SER A 291 -8.02 -37.38 -90.27
C SER A 291 -9.01 -37.16 -89.09
N PHE A 292 -8.65 -37.69 -87.97
CA PHE A 292 -9.38 -37.39 -86.70
C PHE A 292 -8.77 -36.13 -86.10
N SER A 293 -9.58 -35.18 -85.73
CA SER A 293 -9.15 -34.06 -84.87
C SER A 293 -9.65 -34.26 -83.48
N ASP A 294 -8.75 -34.48 -82.62
CA ASP A 294 -9.07 -34.61 -81.22
C ASP A 294 -9.03 -33.26 -80.52
N VAL A 295 -10.00 -33.03 -79.71
CA VAL A 295 -10.04 -31.86 -78.84
C VAL A 295 -9.59 -32.23 -77.42
N TYR A 296 -8.47 -31.70 -77.02
CA TYR A 296 -7.93 -31.89 -75.68
C TYR A 296 -8.26 -30.67 -74.83
N LYS A 297 -8.79 -30.92 -73.64
CA LYS A 297 -9.11 -29.87 -72.70
C LYS A 297 -8.19 -29.93 -71.50
N PHE A 298 -7.78 -28.77 -71.02
CA PHE A 298 -7.16 -28.59 -69.73
C PHE A 298 -8.25 -28.65 -68.63
N SER A 299 -8.05 -29.47 -67.61
CA SER A 299 -8.94 -29.56 -66.44
C SER A 299 -8.29 -28.98 -65.22
#